data_1071505f5e27e3480accbe6fcddde3e0
#
_entry.id   1071505f5e27e3480accbe6fcddde3e0
#
_cell.length_a   1.000
_cell.length_b   1.000
_cell.length_c   1.000
_cell.angle_alpha   90.00
_cell.angle_beta   90.00
_cell.angle_gamma   90.00
#
_symmetry.space_group_name_H-M   'P 1'
#
loop_
_entity.id
_entity.type
_entity.pdbx_description
1 polymer ?
#
loop_
_entity_poly.entity_id
_entity_poly.type
_entity_poly.pdbx_seq_one_letter_code
_entity_poly.pdbx_strand_id
1 'polypeptide(L)'
;MEYKVAFLIGSESDRKIAEASIDYFKYFNIKLDLLVMSAHRNPKEVSEFSSNARDNGYSILICGAGMAAHLGGAVKANTTLPVIGVPLPGGMMDGLDSLLSTVQMPKGVPVATMSVGKSGAINSAIFCAEVLSLNDEVILSKLDKFKSNGATISA
;
A
#
# COMPACT_ATOMS: atom_id res chain seq x y z
N MET A 1 -5.73 14.58 -13.68
CA MET A 1 -4.66 14.81 -12.66
C MET A 1 -3.78 13.57 -12.60
N GLU A 2 -2.47 13.68 -12.46
CA GLU A 2 -1.61 12.50 -12.35
C GLU A 2 -1.43 12.16 -10.87
N TYR A 3 -1.95 11.01 -10.44
CA TYR A 3 -1.80 10.54 -9.07
C TYR A 3 -0.58 9.66 -8.91
N LYS A 4 0.10 9.79 -7.78
CA LYS A 4 1.30 9.06 -7.45
C LYS A 4 1.16 8.36 -6.11
N VAL A 5 1.45 7.07 -6.09
CA VAL A 5 1.40 6.20 -4.90
C VAL A 5 2.77 5.59 -4.69
N ALA A 6 3.23 5.51 -3.44
CA ALA A 6 4.41 4.74 -3.10
C ALA A 6 4.01 3.42 -2.43
N PHE A 7 4.63 2.32 -2.84
CA PHE A 7 4.56 1.04 -2.17
C PHE A 7 5.93 0.73 -1.55
N LEU A 8 6.01 0.85 -0.24
CA LEU A 8 7.21 0.57 0.54
C LEU A 8 7.18 -0.89 0.99
N ILE A 9 8.29 -1.59 0.82
CA ILE A 9 8.49 -2.95 1.32
C ILE A 9 9.73 -3.01 2.21
N GLY A 10 9.68 -3.83 3.27
CA GLY A 10 10.76 -3.92 4.25
C GLY A 10 12.01 -4.65 3.76
N SER A 11 11.90 -5.45 2.70
CA SER A 11 12.98 -6.26 2.15
C SER A 11 12.79 -6.48 0.65
N GLU A 12 13.89 -6.68 -0.07
CA GLU A 12 13.86 -7.05 -1.50
C GLU A 12 13.15 -8.40 -1.75
N SER A 13 13.19 -9.32 -0.77
CA SER A 13 12.46 -10.60 -0.82
C SER A 13 10.95 -10.44 -0.98
N ASP A 14 10.41 -9.29 -0.59
CA ASP A 14 8.98 -9.00 -0.60
C ASP A 14 8.49 -8.46 -1.96
N ARG A 15 9.43 -8.11 -2.84
CA ARG A 15 9.17 -7.47 -4.13
C ARG A 15 8.14 -8.20 -4.98
N LYS A 16 8.26 -9.52 -5.12
CA LYS A 16 7.34 -10.34 -5.91
C LYS A 16 5.87 -10.23 -5.48
N ILE A 17 5.63 -9.98 -4.19
CA ILE A 17 4.27 -9.81 -3.67
C ILE A 17 3.76 -8.42 -4.03
N ALA A 18 4.55 -7.38 -3.84
CA ALA A 18 4.18 -6.01 -4.18
C ALA A 18 3.97 -5.83 -5.69
N GLU A 19 4.80 -6.46 -6.53
CA GLU A 19 4.71 -6.42 -7.99
C GLU A 19 3.37 -6.96 -8.53
N ALA A 20 2.67 -7.81 -7.79
CA ALA A 20 1.33 -8.29 -8.18
C ALA A 20 0.31 -7.15 -8.35
N SER A 21 0.55 -5.98 -7.76
CA SER A 21 -0.30 -4.80 -7.87
C SER A 21 -0.03 -3.93 -9.11
N ILE A 22 1.13 -4.11 -9.78
CA ILE A 22 1.62 -3.19 -10.85
C ILE A 22 0.60 -3.04 -11.98
N ASP A 23 0.05 -4.14 -12.48
CA ASP A 23 -0.86 -4.09 -13.62
C ASP A 23 -2.20 -3.43 -13.25
N TYR A 24 -2.62 -3.52 -12.00
CA TYR A 24 -3.78 -2.82 -11.49
C TYR A 24 -3.53 -1.30 -11.40
N PHE A 25 -2.38 -0.86 -10.93
CA PHE A 25 -2.01 0.56 -10.96
C PHE A 25 -1.97 1.11 -12.38
N LYS A 26 -1.38 0.37 -13.32
CA LYS A 26 -1.41 0.73 -14.75
C LYS A 26 -2.83 0.84 -15.30
N TYR A 27 -3.69 -0.15 -14.99
CA TYR A 27 -5.09 -0.14 -15.42
C TYR A 27 -5.83 1.11 -14.96
N PHE A 28 -5.62 1.54 -13.72
CA PHE A 28 -6.25 2.74 -13.16
C PHE A 28 -5.53 4.05 -13.51
N ASN A 29 -4.43 4.02 -14.29
CA ASN A 29 -3.59 5.19 -14.60
C ASN A 29 -3.03 5.89 -13.36
N ILE A 30 -2.65 5.15 -12.35
CA ILE A 30 -2.01 5.63 -11.14
C ILE A 30 -0.51 5.29 -11.21
N LYS A 31 0.35 6.28 -11.05
CA LYS A 31 1.80 6.07 -11.01
C LYS A 31 2.19 5.37 -9.71
N LEU A 32 2.94 4.28 -9.82
CA LEU A 32 3.46 3.53 -8.68
C LEU A 32 4.98 3.65 -8.59
N ASP A 33 5.49 4.05 -7.44
CA ASP A 33 6.88 3.90 -7.06
C ASP A 33 7.00 2.75 -6.04
N LEU A 34 7.75 1.70 -6.38
CA LEU A 34 8.01 0.56 -5.49
C LEU A 34 9.40 0.75 -4.84
N LEU A 35 9.42 0.93 -3.52
CA LEU A 35 10.60 1.32 -2.75
C LEU A 35 10.92 0.29 -1.66
N VAL A 36 12.19 0.00 -1.48
CA VAL A 36 12.67 -0.87 -0.39
C VAL A 36 13.17 -0.01 0.75
N MET A 37 12.47 -0.02 1.88
CA MET A 37 12.82 0.73 3.10
C MET A 37 12.36 -0.06 4.32
N SER A 38 13.29 -0.36 5.22
CA SER A 38 12.98 -1.10 6.45
C SER A 38 12.83 -0.16 7.64
N ALA A 39 11.71 -0.25 8.35
CA ALA A 39 11.51 0.49 9.59
C ALA A 39 12.57 0.16 10.66
N HIS A 40 13.08 -1.07 10.66
CA HIS A 40 14.08 -1.53 11.63
C HIS A 40 15.52 -1.25 11.21
N ARG A 41 15.82 -1.27 9.89
CA ARG A 41 17.19 -1.14 9.37
C ARG A 41 17.50 0.27 8.86
N ASN A 42 16.48 0.95 8.31
CA ASN A 42 16.59 2.31 7.74
C ASN A 42 15.58 3.29 8.36
N PRO A 43 15.45 3.37 9.71
CA PRO A 43 14.39 4.16 10.35
C PRO A 43 14.44 5.65 10.01
N LYS A 44 15.61 6.21 9.80
CA LYS A 44 15.79 7.62 9.40
C LYS A 44 15.24 7.88 7.99
N GLU A 45 15.58 7.03 7.03
CA GLU A 45 15.08 7.13 5.65
C GLU A 45 13.55 7.00 5.59
N VAL A 46 12.99 6.04 6.36
CA VAL A 46 11.53 5.88 6.46
C VAL A 46 10.87 7.14 7.01
N SER A 47 11.42 7.71 8.08
CA SER A 47 10.89 8.95 8.68
C SER A 47 10.98 10.12 7.71
N GLU A 48 12.13 10.34 7.08
CA GLU A 48 12.36 11.43 6.12
C GLU A 48 11.47 11.31 4.90
N PHE A 49 11.41 10.10 4.28
CA PHE A 49 10.52 9.84 3.15
C PHE A 49 9.07 10.13 3.51
N SER A 50 8.60 9.62 4.64
CA SER A 50 7.19 9.73 5.05
C SER A 50 6.78 11.17 5.35
N SER A 51 7.66 11.94 5.99
CA SER A 51 7.43 13.35 6.31
C SER A 51 7.35 14.23 5.06
N ASN A 52 8.15 13.94 4.04
CA ASN A 52 8.21 14.71 2.79
C ASN A 52 7.29 14.15 1.68
N ALA A 53 6.62 13.02 1.91
CA ALA A 53 5.88 12.32 0.87
C ALA A 53 4.79 13.19 0.21
N ARG A 54 4.06 13.99 0.99
CA ARG A 54 3.05 14.91 0.45
C ARG A 54 3.66 15.95 -0.47
N ASP A 55 4.75 16.57 -0.07
CA ASP A 55 5.43 17.61 -0.85
C ASP A 55 6.09 17.03 -2.11
N ASN A 56 6.45 15.74 -2.08
CA ASN A 56 6.94 14.98 -3.22
C ASN A 56 5.82 14.45 -4.14
N GLY A 57 4.56 14.90 -3.92
CA GLY A 57 3.41 14.63 -4.79
C GLY A 57 2.76 13.25 -4.60
N TYR A 58 3.08 12.51 -3.55
CA TYR A 58 2.38 11.28 -3.24
C TYR A 58 0.98 11.56 -2.67
N SER A 59 0.01 10.74 -3.08
CA SER A 59 -1.38 10.82 -2.60
C SER A 59 -1.67 9.79 -1.51
N ILE A 60 -1.10 8.61 -1.61
CA ILE A 60 -1.30 7.47 -0.70
C ILE A 60 0.02 6.73 -0.55
N LEU A 61 0.30 6.19 0.63
CA LEU A 61 1.45 5.33 0.90
C LEU A 61 0.97 3.92 1.27
N ILE A 62 1.59 2.90 0.67
CA ILE A 62 1.34 1.49 0.97
C ILE A 62 2.58 0.92 1.63
N CYS A 63 2.40 0.10 2.66
CA CYS A 63 3.48 -0.52 3.42
C CYS A 63 3.28 -2.02 3.48
N GLY A 64 4.14 -2.77 2.78
CA GLY A 64 4.20 -4.23 2.84
C GLY A 64 5.29 -4.69 3.82
N ALA A 65 4.93 -5.48 4.83
CA ALA A 65 5.88 -6.00 5.79
C ALA A 65 5.44 -7.36 6.35
N GLY A 66 6.41 -8.24 6.58
CA GLY A 66 6.21 -9.54 7.22
C GLY A 66 6.67 -9.55 8.67
N MET A 67 6.42 -10.64 9.38
CA MET A 67 6.81 -10.86 10.75
C MET A 67 6.33 -9.72 11.68
N ALA A 68 7.21 -9.04 12.41
CA ALA A 68 6.92 -7.82 13.16
C ALA A 68 6.75 -6.64 12.18
N ALA A 69 5.59 -6.51 11.57
CA ALA A 69 5.27 -5.61 10.46
C ALA A 69 5.08 -4.15 10.94
N HIS A 70 6.14 -3.53 11.44
CA HIS A 70 6.12 -2.17 12.01
C HIS A 70 6.16 -1.04 10.97
N LEU A 71 6.42 -1.35 9.68
CA LEU A 71 6.63 -0.34 8.64
C LEU A 71 5.42 0.59 8.48
N GLY A 72 4.21 0.05 8.43
CA GLY A 72 2.99 0.85 8.29
C GLY A 72 2.80 1.85 9.45
N GLY A 73 3.02 1.41 10.68
CA GLY A 73 2.95 2.27 11.85
C GLY A 73 4.04 3.36 11.86
N ALA A 74 5.29 2.99 11.51
CA ALA A 74 6.40 3.93 11.42
C ALA A 74 6.16 5.01 10.35
N VAL A 75 5.66 4.62 9.18
CA VAL A 75 5.27 5.55 8.11
C VAL A 75 4.13 6.45 8.57
N LYS A 76 3.05 5.87 9.14
CA LYS A 76 1.87 6.63 9.56
C LYS A 76 2.17 7.66 10.64
N ALA A 77 3.12 7.38 11.52
CA ALA A 77 3.55 8.32 12.56
C ALA A 77 4.17 9.63 12.01
N ASN A 78 4.63 9.61 10.75
CA ASN A 78 5.36 10.72 10.14
C ASN A 78 4.60 11.40 8.98
N THR A 79 3.37 10.99 8.65
CA THR A 79 2.63 11.57 7.53
C THR A 79 1.15 11.78 7.83
N THR A 80 0.57 12.78 7.18
CA THR A 80 -0.90 12.99 7.15
C THR A 80 -1.58 12.31 5.98
N LEU A 81 -0.82 11.70 5.05
CA LEU A 81 -1.38 10.93 3.94
C LEU A 81 -2.10 9.67 4.45
N PRO A 82 -3.08 9.15 3.70
CA PRO A 82 -3.59 7.80 3.92
C PRO A 82 -2.46 6.78 3.84
N VAL A 83 -2.43 5.84 4.80
CA VAL A 83 -1.47 4.72 4.82
C VAL A 83 -2.24 3.40 4.77
N ILE A 84 -1.84 2.54 3.85
CA ILE A 84 -2.40 1.21 3.67
C ILE A 84 -1.34 0.19 4.11
N GLY A 85 -1.73 -0.78 4.93
CA GLY A 85 -0.88 -1.88 5.34
C GLY A 85 -1.20 -3.16 4.57
N VAL A 86 -0.18 -3.81 4.05
CA VAL A 86 -0.26 -5.14 3.44
C VAL A 86 0.58 -6.10 4.27
N PRO A 87 -0.05 -6.92 5.12
CA PRO A 87 0.68 -7.96 5.85
C PRO A 87 1.27 -8.98 4.87
N LEU A 88 2.50 -9.43 5.10
CA LEU A 88 3.17 -10.37 4.21
C LEU A 88 3.30 -11.75 4.88
N PRO A 89 3.19 -12.85 4.09
CA PRO A 89 3.33 -14.21 4.58
C PRO A 89 4.80 -14.54 4.91
N GLY A 90 5.04 -15.75 5.43
CA GLY A 90 6.37 -16.31 5.69
C GLY A 90 6.86 -16.17 7.12
N GLY A 91 6.07 -15.57 8.00
CA GLY A 91 6.32 -15.55 9.44
C GLY A 91 5.54 -16.62 10.20
N MET A 92 5.20 -16.33 11.46
CA MET A 92 4.41 -17.22 12.32
C MET A 92 3.03 -17.44 11.74
N MET A 93 2.62 -18.70 11.62
CA MET A 93 1.35 -19.12 11.02
C MET A 93 1.08 -18.47 9.64
N ASP A 94 2.14 -18.38 8.85
CA ASP A 94 2.14 -17.84 7.47
C ASP A 94 1.52 -16.44 7.33
N GLY A 95 1.85 -15.55 8.26
CA GLY A 95 1.47 -14.14 8.22
C GLY A 95 0.46 -13.68 9.26
N LEU A 96 0.08 -14.52 10.24
CA LEU A 96 -0.76 -14.08 11.36
C LEU A 96 -0.05 -13.02 12.19
N ASP A 97 1.25 -13.18 12.43
CA ASP A 97 2.10 -12.21 13.13
C ASP A 97 2.12 -10.86 12.41
N SER A 98 2.31 -10.87 11.10
CA SER A 98 2.30 -9.64 10.28
C SER A 98 0.91 -8.99 10.22
N LEU A 99 -0.16 -9.79 10.14
CA LEU A 99 -1.53 -9.28 10.18
C LEU A 99 -1.81 -8.58 11.51
N LEU A 100 -1.53 -9.24 12.63
CA LEU A 100 -1.81 -8.68 13.95
C LEU A 100 -0.97 -7.44 14.25
N SER A 101 0.31 -7.42 13.86
CA SER A 101 1.17 -6.25 14.03
C SER A 101 0.84 -5.08 13.09
N THR A 102 0.16 -5.33 11.97
CA THR A 102 -0.29 -4.29 11.04
C THR A 102 -1.65 -3.73 11.45
N VAL A 103 -2.62 -4.59 11.83
CA VAL A 103 -4.01 -4.16 12.05
C VAL A 103 -4.24 -3.51 13.41
N GLN A 104 -3.50 -3.90 14.46
CA GLN A 104 -3.70 -3.44 15.84
C GLN A 104 -3.05 -2.07 16.10
N MET A 105 -3.46 -1.07 15.35
CA MET A 105 -2.98 0.29 15.50
C MET A 105 -3.65 1.02 16.68
N PRO A 106 -2.90 1.88 17.40
CA PRO A 106 -3.46 2.66 18.50
C PRO A 106 -4.45 3.71 17.99
N LYS A 107 -5.36 4.12 18.88
CA LYS A 107 -6.31 5.20 18.63
C LYS A 107 -5.60 6.46 18.14
N GLY A 108 -6.05 7.02 17.03
CA GLY A 108 -5.51 8.27 16.44
C GLY A 108 -4.43 8.06 15.38
N VAL A 109 -3.93 6.83 15.19
CA VAL A 109 -2.89 6.49 14.21
C VAL A 109 -3.39 5.34 13.30
N PRO A 110 -4.32 5.59 12.37
CA PRO A 110 -4.92 4.54 11.55
C PRO A 110 -4.01 4.07 10.41
N VAL A 111 -4.00 2.75 10.19
CA VAL A 111 -3.47 2.09 8.97
C VAL A 111 -4.58 1.22 8.40
N ALA A 112 -4.98 1.49 7.14
CA ALA A 112 -6.00 0.70 6.44
C ALA A 112 -5.41 -0.65 6.04
N THR A 113 -5.74 -1.72 6.77
CA THR A 113 -5.09 -3.01 6.60
C THR A 113 -5.81 -3.88 5.57
N MET A 114 -5.08 -4.36 4.58
CA MET A 114 -5.54 -5.28 3.53
C MET A 114 -5.32 -6.74 3.94
N SER A 115 -5.74 -7.67 3.09
CA SER A 115 -5.48 -9.11 3.26
C SER A 115 -4.00 -9.46 3.16
N VAL A 116 -3.62 -10.63 3.67
CA VAL A 116 -2.23 -11.11 3.65
C VAL A 116 -1.77 -11.45 2.23
N GLY A 117 -0.57 -11.03 1.86
CA GLY A 117 0.13 -11.44 0.66
C GLY A 117 -0.34 -10.76 -0.64
N LYS A 118 -0.30 -11.52 -1.75
CA LYS A 118 -0.59 -10.98 -3.09
C LYS A 118 -1.97 -10.36 -3.22
N SER A 119 -2.98 -10.99 -2.64
CA SER A 119 -4.35 -10.45 -2.65
C SER A 119 -4.42 -9.09 -1.95
N GLY A 120 -3.67 -8.92 -0.85
CA GLY A 120 -3.55 -7.63 -0.17
C GLY A 120 -2.86 -6.56 -1.02
N ALA A 121 -1.80 -6.93 -1.73
CA ALA A 121 -1.11 -6.03 -2.66
C ALA A 121 -2.04 -5.57 -3.80
N ILE A 122 -2.78 -6.50 -4.41
CA ILE A 122 -3.76 -6.18 -5.46
C ILE A 122 -4.89 -5.30 -4.90
N ASN A 123 -5.49 -5.69 -3.78
CA ASN A 123 -6.57 -4.93 -3.16
C ASN A 123 -6.13 -3.53 -2.72
N SER A 124 -4.85 -3.35 -2.35
CA SER A 124 -4.33 -2.01 -2.06
C SER A 124 -4.35 -1.08 -3.28
N ALA A 125 -4.09 -1.60 -4.48
CA ALA A 125 -4.17 -0.83 -5.72
C ALA A 125 -5.63 -0.45 -6.04
N ILE A 126 -6.57 -1.39 -5.87
CA ILE A 126 -8.00 -1.15 -6.08
C ILE A 126 -8.51 -0.12 -5.07
N PHE A 127 -8.15 -0.26 -3.80
CA PHE A 127 -8.54 0.68 -2.75
C PHE A 127 -7.95 2.08 -2.98
N CYS A 128 -6.72 2.19 -3.47
CA CYS A 128 -6.18 3.48 -3.93
C CYS A 128 -7.05 4.10 -5.02
N ALA A 129 -7.45 3.32 -6.02
CA ALA A 129 -8.34 3.79 -7.07
C ALA A 129 -9.71 4.23 -6.51
N GLU A 130 -10.30 3.48 -5.58
CA GLU A 130 -11.56 3.86 -4.91
C GLU A 130 -11.44 5.20 -4.16
N VAL A 131 -10.37 5.40 -3.39
CA VAL A 131 -10.13 6.67 -2.67
C VAL A 131 -9.95 7.84 -3.64
N LEU A 132 -9.17 7.65 -4.69
CA LEU A 132 -8.89 8.70 -5.67
C LEU A 132 -10.08 9.02 -6.56
N SER A 133 -10.95 8.04 -6.83
CA SER A 133 -12.17 8.21 -7.62
C SER A 133 -13.20 9.14 -6.99
N LEU A 134 -13.10 9.42 -5.69
CA LEU A 134 -13.96 10.38 -5.01
C LEU A 134 -13.83 11.80 -5.60
N ASN A 135 -12.74 12.09 -6.29
CA ASN A 135 -12.46 13.37 -6.92
C ASN A 135 -11.98 13.24 -8.39
N ASP A 136 -12.17 12.07 -9.02
CA ASP A 136 -11.70 11.81 -10.38
C ASP A 136 -12.65 10.85 -11.12
N GLU A 137 -13.45 11.42 -12.02
CA GLU A 137 -14.45 10.69 -12.83
C GLU A 137 -13.82 9.68 -13.80
N VAL A 138 -12.56 9.89 -14.22
CA VAL A 138 -11.88 8.95 -15.12
C VAL A 138 -11.55 7.67 -14.36
N ILE A 139 -11.07 7.79 -13.13
CA ILE A 139 -10.81 6.63 -12.27
C ILE A 139 -12.12 5.95 -11.89
N LEU A 140 -13.18 6.72 -11.58
CA LEU A 140 -14.51 6.18 -11.29
C LEU A 140 -15.02 5.33 -12.44
N SER A 141 -14.98 5.84 -13.67
CA SER A 141 -15.41 5.09 -14.86
C SER A 141 -14.64 3.79 -15.06
N LYS A 142 -13.33 3.78 -14.76
CA LYS A 142 -12.51 2.57 -14.79
C LYS A 142 -12.89 1.56 -13.71
N LEU A 143 -13.23 2.02 -12.51
CA LEU A 143 -13.72 1.16 -11.43
C LEU A 143 -15.06 0.51 -11.78
N ASP A 144 -15.99 1.26 -12.37
CA ASP A 144 -17.27 0.72 -12.82
C ASP A 144 -17.09 -0.37 -13.88
N LYS A 145 -16.19 -0.12 -14.84
CA LYS A 145 -15.82 -1.13 -15.84
C LYS A 145 -15.14 -2.35 -15.20
N PHE A 146 -14.22 -2.14 -14.27
CA PHE A 146 -13.55 -3.21 -13.53
C PHE A 146 -14.56 -4.08 -12.78
N LYS A 147 -15.51 -3.48 -12.06
CA LYS A 147 -16.56 -4.20 -11.33
C LYS A 147 -17.50 -4.95 -12.29
N SER A 148 -17.92 -4.34 -13.39
CA SER A 148 -18.77 -5.00 -14.39
C SER A 148 -18.10 -6.19 -15.06
N ASN A 149 -16.76 -6.21 -15.13
CA ASN A 149 -15.96 -7.33 -15.64
C ASN A 149 -15.67 -8.41 -14.58
N GLY A 150 -16.40 -8.43 -13.47
CA GLY A 150 -16.21 -9.43 -12.42
C GLY A 150 -14.99 -9.16 -11.53
N ALA A 151 -14.61 -7.89 -11.35
CA ALA A 151 -13.46 -7.44 -10.55
C ALA A 151 -12.11 -8.01 -11.04
N THR A 152 -11.96 -8.12 -12.37
CA THR A 152 -10.72 -8.55 -13.02
C THR A 152 -10.27 -7.52 -14.06
N ILE A 153 -8.95 -7.35 -14.17
CA ILE A 153 -8.37 -6.67 -15.33
C ILE A 153 -8.32 -7.70 -16.46
N SER A 154 -9.18 -7.55 -17.46
CA SER A 154 -9.13 -8.41 -18.65
C SER A 154 -7.77 -8.25 -19.33
N ALA A 155 -7.15 -9.38 -19.67
CA ALA A 155 -6.00 -9.41 -20.55
C ALA A 155 -6.34 -8.85 -21.93
#